data_593ac65c8530968dbfe447b0c1790aa5
#
_entry.id   593ac65c8530968dbfe447b0c1790aa5
#
_cell.length_a   1.000
_cell.length_b   1.000
_cell.length_c   1.000
_cell.angle_alpha   90.00
_cell.angle_beta   90.00
_cell.angle_gamma   90.00
#
_symmetry.space_group_name_H-M   'P 1'
#
loop_
_entity.id
_entity.type
_entity.pdbx_description
1 polymer ?
#
loop_
_entity_poly.entity_id
_entity_poly.type
_entity_poly.pdbx_seq_one_letter_code
_entity_poly.pdbx_strand_id
1 'polypeptide(L)'
;TGMRGIDMKQIEAARARAAAGERLSLEDALALYEDNDLLFLADCARKAKERKSGHCVYYTVNRHINLTNICSSNCPLCAFQVEAGDARGFVMEPDDIERVLAKAKETPNLSEIHIVSALHPDKPFSYYRAVVRQVKAALPDADVKAFTPVEIVNFAKMTGKSIREVLTLLKEDGLDSLPGGGAEILSDRVRQIICPKKATTAEWIETMKTAHSLGIRTNASIMYGHVETIEERIQHLIKIREIQDETGGFQAFMLFPFHPAHTELGEEYHLQRVGAWEDMKMMALSRLILDNIDHVKAFWIMLTMPVAQLALGFGADDLDGTIGEEKIIHAAGARTKTGITRTQLEKIIREAGYEPVERDTFYRPIGGSEEGV
;
A
#
# COMPACT_ATOMS: atom_id res chain seq x y z
N THR A 1 -11.19 -19.65 18.19
CA THR A 1 -12.15 -20.45 17.39
C THR A 1 -11.32 -21.18 16.35
N GLY A 2 -11.10 -22.51 16.58
CA GLY A 2 -10.18 -23.33 15.84
C GLY A 2 -10.52 -23.40 14.36
N MET A 3 -9.48 -23.16 13.53
CA MET A 3 -9.51 -23.57 12.13
C MET A 3 -9.69 -25.07 12.05
N ARG A 4 -10.39 -25.55 11.02
CA ARG A 4 -10.51 -26.98 10.70
C ARG A 4 -9.12 -27.58 10.75
N GLY A 5 -8.90 -28.67 11.48
CA GLY A 5 -7.57 -29.23 11.67
C GLY A 5 -6.90 -29.55 10.33
N ILE A 6 -6.00 -28.68 9.93
CA ILE A 6 -5.11 -28.90 8.80
C ILE A 6 -4.15 -30.00 9.21
N ASP A 7 -4.11 -31.09 8.44
CA ASP A 7 -3.25 -32.24 8.76
C ASP A 7 -1.84 -32.06 8.15
N MET A 8 -0.90 -32.85 8.66
CA MET A 8 0.50 -32.80 8.20
C MET A 8 0.66 -33.09 6.71
N LYS A 9 -0.22 -33.92 6.10
CA LYS A 9 -0.15 -34.22 4.67
C LYS A 9 -0.54 -33.00 3.83
N GLN A 10 -1.50 -32.21 4.30
CA GLN A 10 -1.89 -30.96 3.65
C GLN A 10 -0.73 -29.94 3.69
N ILE A 11 -0.06 -29.83 4.85
CA ILE A 11 1.13 -28.96 5.00
C ILE A 11 2.25 -29.43 4.06
N GLU A 12 2.57 -30.73 4.04
CA GLU A 12 3.61 -31.28 3.16
C GLU A 12 3.29 -31.05 1.68
N ALA A 13 2.04 -31.24 1.25
CA ALA A 13 1.61 -30.97 -0.12
C ALA A 13 1.72 -29.50 -0.49
N ALA A 14 1.30 -28.60 0.40
CA ALA A 14 1.42 -27.15 0.21
C ALA A 14 2.89 -26.70 0.14
N ARG A 15 3.76 -27.26 1.01
CA ARG A 15 5.22 -27.05 0.95
C ARG A 15 5.82 -27.48 -0.39
N ALA A 16 5.44 -28.65 -0.89
CA ALA A 16 5.93 -29.13 -2.18
C ALA A 16 5.57 -28.18 -3.33
N ARG A 17 4.33 -27.68 -3.38
CA ARG A 17 3.89 -26.70 -4.37
C ARG A 17 4.62 -25.38 -4.24
N ALA A 18 4.75 -24.85 -3.01
CA ALA A 18 5.47 -23.60 -2.77
C ALA A 18 6.94 -23.70 -3.20
N ALA A 19 7.62 -24.83 -2.91
CA ALA A 19 9.01 -25.08 -3.31
C ALA A 19 9.15 -25.22 -4.83
N ALA A 20 8.14 -25.79 -5.50
CA ALA A 20 8.10 -25.89 -6.97
C ALA A 20 7.76 -24.55 -7.64
N GLY A 21 7.31 -23.56 -6.90
CA GLY A 21 6.84 -22.27 -7.42
C GLY A 21 5.50 -22.37 -8.15
N GLU A 22 4.69 -23.34 -7.79
CA GLU A 22 3.35 -23.53 -8.33
C GLU A 22 2.36 -22.54 -7.71
N ARG A 23 1.29 -22.24 -8.44
CA ARG A 23 0.20 -21.38 -7.93
C ARG A 23 -0.51 -22.06 -6.75
N LEU A 24 -0.57 -21.35 -5.62
CA LEU A 24 -1.18 -21.84 -4.40
C LEU A 24 -2.69 -21.66 -4.40
N SER A 25 -3.45 -22.66 -3.93
CA SER A 25 -4.87 -22.57 -3.63
C SER A 25 -5.11 -21.87 -2.28
N LEU A 26 -6.38 -21.62 -1.93
CA LEU A 26 -6.75 -21.14 -0.60
C LEU A 26 -6.30 -22.13 0.49
N GLU A 27 -6.55 -23.42 0.26
CA GLU A 27 -6.20 -24.49 1.20
C GLU A 27 -4.68 -24.61 1.37
N ASP A 28 -3.91 -24.50 0.28
CA ASP A 28 -2.44 -24.49 0.35
C ASP A 28 -1.93 -23.30 1.16
N ALA A 29 -2.46 -22.11 0.91
CA ALA A 29 -2.05 -20.90 1.60
C ALA A 29 -2.40 -20.94 3.10
N LEU A 30 -3.56 -21.49 3.46
CA LEU A 30 -3.93 -21.73 4.86
C LEU A 30 -3.03 -22.77 5.51
N ALA A 31 -2.70 -23.86 4.81
CA ALA A 31 -1.79 -24.88 5.31
C ALA A 31 -0.38 -24.31 5.56
N LEU A 32 0.13 -23.47 4.65
CA LEU A 32 1.41 -22.77 4.83
C LEU A 32 1.36 -21.72 5.94
N TYR A 33 0.21 -21.12 6.20
CA TYR A 33 0.07 -20.21 7.34
C TYR A 33 0.17 -20.95 8.67
N GLU A 34 -0.40 -22.15 8.77
CA GLU A 34 -0.31 -23.01 9.98
C GLU A 34 1.07 -23.66 10.15
N ASP A 35 1.84 -23.75 9.07
CA ASP A 35 3.23 -24.22 9.13
C ASP A 35 4.11 -23.21 9.89
N ASN A 36 4.76 -23.68 10.94
CA ASN A 36 5.62 -22.84 11.76
C ASN A 36 7.08 -22.76 11.27
N ASP A 37 7.39 -23.35 10.11
CA ASP A 37 8.72 -23.26 9.49
C ASP A 37 8.86 -21.96 8.69
N LEU A 38 9.08 -20.87 9.42
CA LEU A 38 9.25 -19.54 8.82
C LEU A 38 10.46 -19.46 7.88
N LEU A 39 11.51 -20.25 8.14
CA LEU A 39 12.71 -20.25 7.28
C LEU A 39 12.43 -20.92 5.93
N PHE A 40 11.61 -21.97 5.92
CA PHE A 40 11.15 -22.58 4.69
C PHE A 40 10.32 -21.58 3.85
N LEU A 41 9.40 -20.86 4.48
CA LEU A 41 8.61 -19.81 3.80
C LEU A 41 9.50 -18.70 3.24
N ALA A 42 10.50 -18.28 4.02
CA ALA A 42 11.48 -17.27 3.59
C ALA A 42 12.25 -17.73 2.34
N ASP A 43 12.77 -18.97 2.33
CA ASP A 43 13.50 -19.49 1.17
C ASP A 43 12.64 -19.57 -0.10
N CYS A 44 11.41 -20.06 0.02
CA CYS A 44 10.46 -20.07 -1.10
C CYS A 44 10.13 -18.66 -1.62
N ALA A 45 9.84 -17.72 -0.71
CA ALA A 45 9.50 -16.35 -1.06
C ALA A 45 10.69 -15.59 -1.66
N ARG A 46 11.91 -15.79 -1.13
CA ARG A 46 13.14 -15.24 -1.67
C ARG A 46 13.39 -15.73 -3.10
N LYS A 47 13.25 -17.04 -3.35
CA LYS A 47 13.36 -17.60 -4.69
C LYS A 47 12.29 -17.05 -5.65
N ALA A 48 11.06 -16.85 -5.18
CA ALA A 48 10.01 -16.22 -5.97
C ALA A 48 10.33 -14.76 -6.32
N LYS A 49 10.88 -13.99 -5.37
CA LYS A 49 11.38 -12.62 -5.57
C LYS A 49 12.53 -12.59 -6.57
N GLU A 50 13.53 -13.46 -6.41
CA GLU A 50 14.71 -13.52 -7.28
C GLU A 50 14.37 -13.84 -8.75
N ARG A 51 13.32 -14.63 -9.00
CA ARG A 51 12.82 -14.86 -10.37
C ARG A 51 12.25 -13.62 -11.04
N LYS A 52 11.77 -12.63 -10.26
CA LYS A 52 11.13 -11.40 -10.77
C LYS A 52 12.10 -10.21 -10.83
N SER A 53 12.88 -10.00 -9.79
CA SER A 53 13.73 -8.83 -9.60
C SER A 53 15.21 -9.14 -9.35
N GLY A 54 15.62 -10.43 -9.47
CA GLY A 54 17.01 -10.82 -9.24
C GLY A 54 17.50 -10.37 -7.84
N HIS A 55 18.68 -9.79 -7.81
CA HIS A 55 19.27 -9.20 -6.60
C HIS A 55 18.87 -7.75 -6.35
N CYS A 56 18.05 -7.16 -7.24
CA CYS A 56 17.63 -5.77 -7.09
C CYS A 56 16.60 -5.60 -5.97
N VAL A 57 16.72 -4.48 -5.27
CA VAL A 57 15.70 -3.95 -4.36
C VAL A 57 15.45 -2.49 -4.73
N TYR A 58 14.19 -2.19 -4.99
CA TYR A 58 13.74 -0.90 -5.49
C TYR A 58 13.45 0.09 -4.37
N TYR A 59 13.64 1.36 -4.68
CA TYR A 59 13.18 2.49 -3.87
C TYR A 59 12.87 3.69 -4.77
N THR A 60 12.07 4.63 -4.27
CA THR A 60 11.76 5.87 -4.99
C THR A 60 12.15 7.09 -4.17
N VAL A 61 12.47 8.20 -4.83
CA VAL A 61 12.59 9.51 -4.19
C VAL A 61 11.22 10.17 -4.29
N ASN A 62 10.45 10.11 -3.21
CA ASN A 62 9.07 10.57 -3.18
C ASN A 62 8.80 11.53 -2.02
N ARG A 63 7.68 12.24 -2.13
CA ARG A 63 7.16 13.10 -1.07
C ARG A 63 5.67 12.87 -0.90
N HIS A 64 5.23 12.74 0.35
CA HIS A 64 3.82 12.61 0.70
C HIS A 64 3.19 13.98 0.96
N ILE A 65 1.95 14.13 0.51
CA ILE A 65 1.08 15.30 0.79
C ILE A 65 -0.24 14.78 1.33
N ASN A 66 -0.58 15.21 2.54
CA ASN A 66 -1.89 14.95 3.13
C ASN A 66 -2.68 16.27 3.15
N LEU A 67 -3.72 16.35 2.32
CA LEU A 67 -4.45 17.61 2.09
C LEU A 67 -5.29 18.05 3.29
N THR A 68 -5.85 17.09 4.03
CA THR A 68 -6.67 17.33 5.22
C THR A 68 -6.74 16.09 6.10
N ASN A 69 -6.99 16.25 7.37
CA ASN A 69 -7.39 15.18 8.30
C ASN A 69 -8.88 15.26 8.70
N ILE A 70 -9.60 16.26 8.25
CA ILE A 70 -11.05 16.37 8.50
C ILE A 70 -11.78 15.35 7.61
N CYS A 71 -12.50 14.39 8.23
CA CYS A 71 -13.06 13.25 7.55
C CYS A 71 -14.51 12.99 7.93
N SER A 72 -15.37 12.80 6.94
CA SER A 72 -16.78 12.41 7.13
C SER A 72 -16.98 10.92 7.39
N SER A 73 -15.96 10.09 7.22
CA SER A 73 -16.09 8.63 7.33
C SER A 73 -16.05 8.11 8.76
N ASN A 74 -15.41 8.79 9.70
CA ASN A 74 -15.30 8.42 11.12
C ASN A 74 -15.01 6.93 11.31
N CYS A 75 -13.91 6.44 10.70
CA CYS A 75 -13.57 5.02 10.75
C CYS A 75 -12.93 4.66 12.09
N PRO A 76 -13.42 3.66 12.84
CA PRO A 76 -12.84 3.26 14.13
C PRO A 76 -11.37 2.85 14.06
N LEU A 77 -10.89 2.42 12.90
CA LEU A 77 -9.47 2.06 12.67
C LEU A 77 -8.52 3.27 12.55
N CYS A 78 -9.03 4.49 12.34
CA CYS A 78 -8.22 5.62 11.88
C CYS A 78 -7.93 6.63 13.00
N ALA A 79 -6.67 6.73 13.40
CA ALA A 79 -6.22 7.73 14.37
C ALA A 79 -5.93 9.12 13.75
N PHE A 80 -5.84 9.21 12.43
CA PHE A 80 -5.50 10.46 11.73
C PHE A 80 -6.69 11.39 11.57
N GLN A 81 -7.89 10.83 11.42
CA GLN A 81 -9.10 11.59 11.15
C GLN A 81 -9.60 12.39 12.35
N VAL A 82 -10.19 13.53 12.06
CA VAL A 82 -10.94 14.35 13.03
C VAL A 82 -12.27 14.80 12.42
N GLU A 83 -13.22 15.18 13.27
CA GLU A 83 -14.49 15.76 12.83
C GLU A 83 -14.31 17.22 12.42
N ALA A 84 -15.27 17.74 11.64
CA ALA A 84 -15.32 19.16 11.30
C ALA A 84 -15.49 20.01 12.58
N GLY A 85 -14.65 21.03 12.73
CA GLY A 85 -14.62 21.90 13.90
C GLY A 85 -13.67 21.45 15.01
N ASP A 86 -13.02 20.29 14.92
CA ASP A 86 -11.96 19.89 15.85
C ASP A 86 -10.74 20.82 15.68
N ALA A 87 -10.18 21.28 16.81
CA ALA A 87 -9.02 22.18 16.81
C ALA A 87 -7.75 21.57 16.18
N ARG A 88 -7.67 20.24 16.07
CA ARG A 88 -6.58 19.51 15.39
C ARG A 88 -6.80 19.41 13.90
N GLY A 89 -7.98 19.81 13.40
CA GLY A 89 -8.33 19.79 11.99
C GLY A 89 -7.48 20.75 11.18
N PHE A 90 -7.04 20.31 10.01
CA PHE A 90 -6.38 21.16 9.04
C PHE A 90 -6.88 20.87 7.62
N VAL A 91 -6.76 21.89 6.78
CA VAL A 91 -6.96 21.78 5.32
C VAL A 91 -5.81 22.56 4.68
N MET A 92 -5.16 21.97 3.70
CA MET A 92 -4.15 22.66 2.90
C MET A 92 -4.84 23.57 1.87
N GLU A 93 -4.64 24.85 1.98
CA GLU A 93 -5.07 25.80 0.95
C GLU A 93 -4.00 25.91 -0.16
N PRO A 94 -4.28 26.52 -1.32
CA PRO A 94 -3.34 26.59 -2.46
C PRO A 94 -1.94 27.10 -2.08
N ASP A 95 -1.84 28.09 -1.18
CA ASP A 95 -0.57 28.64 -0.71
C ASP A 95 0.22 27.63 0.15
N ASP A 96 -0.47 26.75 0.90
CA ASP A 96 0.18 25.70 1.66
C ASP A 96 0.80 24.67 0.72
N ILE A 97 0.06 24.29 -0.32
CA ILE A 97 0.50 23.38 -1.35
C ILE A 97 1.71 23.96 -2.08
N GLU A 98 1.65 25.24 -2.46
CA GLU A 98 2.77 25.93 -3.11
C GLU A 98 4.05 25.88 -2.26
N ARG A 99 3.94 26.13 -0.95
CA ARG A 99 5.08 26.05 -0.02
C ARG A 99 5.69 24.65 0.04
N VAL A 100 4.84 23.61 0.04
CA VAL A 100 5.31 22.21 0.01
C VAL A 100 6.01 21.90 -1.32
N LEU A 101 5.43 22.34 -2.43
CA LEU A 101 6.00 22.13 -3.77
C LEU A 101 7.31 22.90 -3.97
N ALA A 102 7.43 24.10 -3.41
CA ALA A 102 8.70 24.85 -3.43
C ALA A 102 9.83 24.06 -2.76
N LYS A 103 9.56 23.46 -1.59
CA LYS A 103 10.53 22.57 -0.92
C LYS A 103 10.78 21.28 -1.70
N ALA A 104 9.76 20.74 -2.36
CA ALA A 104 9.88 19.53 -3.16
C ALA A 104 10.82 19.73 -4.35
N LYS A 105 10.82 20.92 -5.00
CA LYS A 105 11.74 21.28 -6.08
C LYS A 105 13.22 21.23 -5.69
N GLU A 106 13.53 21.40 -4.40
CA GLU A 106 14.90 21.32 -3.89
C GLU A 106 15.38 19.87 -3.69
N THR A 107 14.48 18.88 -3.84
CA THR A 107 14.82 17.47 -3.69
C THR A 107 15.39 16.91 -4.98
N PRO A 108 16.67 16.53 -5.03
CA PRO A 108 17.26 15.94 -6.23
C PRO A 108 16.57 14.62 -6.61
N ASN A 109 16.31 14.45 -7.91
CA ASN A 109 15.70 13.24 -8.47
C ASN A 109 14.30 12.90 -7.87
N LEU A 110 13.54 13.90 -7.42
CA LEU A 110 12.19 13.68 -6.98
C LEU A 110 11.36 13.11 -8.13
N SER A 111 10.96 11.85 -8.00
CA SER A 111 10.28 11.12 -9.06
C SER A 111 8.77 10.91 -8.82
N GLU A 112 8.31 11.08 -7.57
CA GLU A 112 6.90 10.82 -7.24
C GLU A 112 6.39 11.80 -6.17
N ILE A 113 5.22 12.38 -6.40
CA ILE A 113 4.39 13.02 -5.38
C ILE A 113 3.21 12.11 -5.06
N HIS A 114 3.14 11.68 -3.80
CA HIS A 114 2.09 10.81 -3.30
C HIS A 114 1.06 11.63 -2.52
N ILE A 115 -0.18 11.68 -3.00
CA ILE A 115 -1.26 12.46 -2.38
C ILE A 115 -2.36 11.52 -1.90
N VAL A 116 -2.61 11.52 -0.60
CA VAL A 116 -3.78 10.88 0.03
C VAL A 116 -4.39 11.83 1.03
N SER A 117 -5.70 11.82 1.14
CA SER A 117 -6.43 12.75 1.98
C SER A 117 -7.56 12.07 2.75
N ALA A 118 -7.98 12.69 3.85
CA ALA A 118 -9.26 12.40 4.46
C ALA A 118 -10.42 12.86 3.55
N LEU A 119 -11.62 12.32 3.76
CA LEU A 119 -12.83 12.68 3.00
C LEU A 119 -13.46 13.94 3.59
N HIS A 120 -12.97 15.10 3.18
CA HIS A 120 -13.47 16.38 3.69
C HIS A 120 -14.92 16.60 3.25
N PRO A 121 -15.86 16.93 4.17
CA PRO A 121 -17.28 17.05 3.84
C PRO A 121 -17.58 18.18 2.86
N ASP A 122 -16.87 19.31 2.93
CA ASP A 122 -17.21 20.55 2.22
C ASP A 122 -16.29 20.89 1.05
N LYS A 123 -15.13 20.22 0.88
CA LYS A 123 -14.24 20.52 -0.24
C LYS A 123 -14.78 19.89 -1.53
N PRO A 124 -15.04 20.69 -2.58
CA PRO A 124 -15.58 20.18 -3.83
C PRO A 124 -14.53 19.42 -4.64
N PHE A 125 -14.96 18.56 -5.56
CA PHE A 125 -14.08 17.81 -6.45
C PHE A 125 -13.12 18.72 -7.26
N SER A 126 -13.56 19.94 -7.59
CA SER A 126 -12.72 20.93 -8.27
C SER A 126 -11.47 21.33 -7.49
N TYR A 127 -11.52 21.31 -6.14
CA TYR A 127 -10.36 21.53 -5.28
C TYR A 127 -9.29 20.44 -5.52
N TYR A 128 -9.66 19.16 -5.47
CA TYR A 128 -8.74 18.04 -5.67
C TYR A 128 -8.14 18.02 -7.08
N ARG A 129 -8.94 18.35 -8.08
CA ARG A 129 -8.48 18.53 -9.46
C ARG A 129 -7.45 19.67 -9.58
N ALA A 130 -7.69 20.79 -8.91
CA ALA A 130 -6.77 21.93 -8.89
C ALA A 130 -5.43 21.55 -8.26
N VAL A 131 -5.45 20.75 -7.19
CA VAL A 131 -4.21 20.22 -6.55
C VAL A 131 -3.38 19.39 -7.54
N VAL A 132 -3.99 18.45 -8.27
CA VAL A 132 -3.27 17.64 -9.26
C VAL A 132 -2.62 18.53 -10.32
N ARG A 133 -3.37 19.49 -10.88
CA ARG A 133 -2.82 20.44 -11.86
C ARG A 133 -1.69 21.31 -11.30
N GLN A 134 -1.85 21.77 -10.06
CA GLN A 134 -0.81 22.58 -9.38
C GLN A 134 0.48 21.79 -9.18
N VAL A 135 0.38 20.53 -8.78
CA VAL A 135 1.55 19.62 -8.64
C VAL A 135 2.21 19.40 -9.98
N LYS A 136 1.44 19.05 -11.03
CA LYS A 136 1.98 18.79 -12.37
C LYS A 136 2.63 20.02 -12.99
N ALA A 137 2.05 21.21 -12.78
CA ALA A 137 2.61 22.47 -13.24
C ALA A 137 3.92 22.82 -12.51
N ALA A 138 4.02 22.53 -11.22
CA ALA A 138 5.20 22.83 -10.42
C ALA A 138 6.34 21.81 -10.61
N LEU A 139 6.01 20.54 -10.85
CA LEU A 139 6.91 19.38 -10.92
C LEU A 139 6.54 18.51 -12.14
N PRO A 140 6.78 18.97 -13.37
CA PRO A 140 6.31 18.30 -14.59
C PRO A 140 6.92 16.91 -14.77
N ASP A 141 8.15 16.70 -14.27
CA ASP A 141 8.90 15.44 -14.39
C ASP A 141 8.57 14.42 -13.27
N ALA A 142 7.88 14.85 -12.23
CA ALA A 142 7.45 13.93 -11.17
C ALA A 142 6.08 13.31 -11.49
N ASP A 143 5.96 12.01 -11.22
CA ASP A 143 4.69 11.30 -11.32
C ASP A 143 3.76 11.68 -10.16
N VAL A 144 2.49 11.87 -10.46
CA VAL A 144 1.43 12.13 -9.47
C VAL A 144 0.69 10.85 -9.17
N LYS A 145 1.00 10.25 -8.02
CA LYS A 145 0.26 9.13 -7.45
C LYS A 145 -0.74 9.66 -6.44
N ALA A 146 -2.01 9.74 -6.82
CA ALA A 146 -2.98 10.44 -6.01
C ALA A 146 -4.31 9.73 -5.92
N PHE A 147 -4.91 9.89 -4.76
CA PHE A 147 -6.23 9.47 -4.35
C PHE A 147 -6.45 7.96 -4.35
N THR A 148 -6.80 7.46 -3.17
CA THR A 148 -7.21 6.07 -2.98
C THR A 148 -8.54 5.80 -3.69
N PRO A 149 -8.90 4.55 -3.97
CA PRO A 149 -10.22 4.20 -4.48
C PRO A 149 -11.37 4.73 -3.61
N VAL A 150 -11.16 4.85 -2.31
CA VAL A 150 -12.16 5.42 -1.39
C VAL A 150 -12.43 6.89 -1.70
N GLU A 151 -11.37 7.66 -1.98
CA GLU A 151 -11.50 9.06 -2.40
C GLU A 151 -12.16 9.17 -3.78
N ILE A 152 -11.80 8.31 -4.73
CA ILE A 152 -12.43 8.27 -6.08
C ILE A 152 -13.93 7.99 -5.99
N VAL A 153 -14.34 7.00 -5.18
CA VAL A 153 -15.76 6.70 -4.93
C VAL A 153 -16.47 7.90 -4.28
N ASN A 154 -15.81 8.57 -3.34
CA ASN A 154 -16.36 9.77 -2.72
C ASN A 154 -16.55 10.91 -3.75
N PHE A 155 -15.58 11.12 -4.65
CA PHE A 155 -15.72 12.12 -5.73
C PHE A 155 -16.84 11.79 -6.69
N ALA A 156 -17.03 10.51 -7.01
CA ALA A 156 -18.16 10.06 -7.84
C ALA A 156 -19.51 10.37 -7.16
N LYS A 157 -19.65 10.01 -5.88
CA LYS A 157 -20.86 10.30 -5.10
C LYS A 157 -21.13 11.81 -4.96
N MET A 158 -20.10 12.59 -4.70
CA MET A 158 -20.17 14.04 -4.53
C MET A 158 -20.63 14.77 -5.82
N THR A 159 -20.21 14.27 -6.97
CA THR A 159 -20.45 14.92 -8.26
C THR A 159 -21.61 14.34 -9.06
N GLY A 160 -22.12 13.16 -8.65
CA GLY A 160 -23.08 12.39 -9.44
C GLY A 160 -22.48 11.80 -10.72
N LYS A 161 -21.15 11.78 -10.85
CA LYS A 161 -20.42 11.20 -11.99
C LYS A 161 -20.13 9.73 -11.76
N SER A 162 -19.92 8.99 -12.84
CA SER A 162 -19.37 7.65 -12.77
C SER A 162 -17.89 7.66 -12.33
N ILE A 163 -17.41 6.55 -11.78
CA ILE A 163 -15.99 6.34 -11.45
C ILE A 163 -15.11 6.59 -12.67
N ARG A 164 -15.53 6.13 -13.86
CA ARG A 164 -14.82 6.35 -15.12
C ARG A 164 -14.65 7.83 -15.45
N GLU A 165 -15.71 8.63 -15.35
CA GLU A 165 -15.64 10.07 -15.62
C GLU A 165 -14.72 10.78 -14.62
N VAL A 166 -14.79 10.43 -13.33
CA VAL A 166 -13.90 10.98 -12.30
C VAL A 166 -12.44 10.67 -12.62
N LEU A 167 -12.12 9.42 -12.92
CA LEU A 167 -10.75 8.99 -13.25
C LEU A 167 -10.25 9.63 -14.56
N THR A 168 -11.11 9.76 -15.56
CA THR A 168 -10.76 10.44 -16.81
C THR A 168 -10.39 11.90 -16.58
N LEU A 169 -11.21 12.64 -15.82
CA LEU A 169 -10.94 14.03 -15.47
C LEU A 169 -9.64 14.21 -14.67
N LEU A 170 -9.36 13.30 -13.72
CA LEU A 170 -8.11 13.35 -12.96
C LEU A 170 -6.89 13.03 -13.83
N LYS A 171 -7.02 12.07 -14.76
CA LYS A 171 -5.96 11.75 -15.72
C LYS A 171 -5.67 12.93 -16.66
N GLU A 172 -6.70 13.62 -17.14
CA GLU A 172 -6.56 14.85 -17.92
C GLU A 172 -5.85 15.98 -17.14
N ASP A 173 -6.07 16.03 -15.80
CA ASP A 173 -5.40 17.00 -14.92
C ASP A 173 -3.95 16.63 -14.61
N GLY A 174 -3.50 15.40 -14.97
CA GLY A 174 -2.12 14.93 -14.76
C GLY A 174 -1.94 13.85 -13.71
N LEU A 175 -3.01 13.14 -13.34
CA LEU A 175 -2.89 11.94 -12.50
C LEU A 175 -2.20 10.81 -13.28
N ASP A 176 -1.15 10.23 -12.72
CA ASP A 176 -0.36 9.16 -13.34
C ASP A 176 -0.70 7.77 -12.78
N SER A 177 -0.93 7.65 -11.47
CA SER A 177 -1.15 6.37 -10.80
C SER A 177 -2.04 6.51 -9.56
N LEU A 178 -2.66 5.40 -9.10
CA LEU A 178 -3.38 5.36 -7.83
C LEU A 178 -2.62 4.54 -6.78
N PRO A 179 -2.59 4.99 -5.50
CA PRO A 179 -2.13 4.17 -4.39
C PRO A 179 -3.11 3.04 -4.08
N GLY A 180 -2.62 1.97 -3.44
CA GLY A 180 -3.42 0.80 -3.11
C GLY A 180 -4.24 0.91 -1.83
N GLY A 181 -4.20 2.04 -1.14
CA GLY A 181 -4.86 2.25 0.14
C GLY A 181 -6.39 2.17 0.09
N GLY A 182 -7.00 2.11 1.26
CA GLY A 182 -8.47 2.04 1.39
C GLY A 182 -9.07 0.65 1.15
N ALA A 183 -8.28 -0.32 0.65
CA ALA A 183 -8.69 -1.72 0.60
C ALA A 183 -8.93 -2.25 2.02
N GLU A 184 -8.08 -1.91 2.92
CA GLU A 184 -7.93 -2.46 4.27
C GLU A 184 -7.96 -3.99 4.20
N ILE A 185 -9.15 -4.55 4.17
CA ILE A 185 -9.41 -5.95 3.83
C ILE A 185 -10.68 -6.07 2.96
N LEU A 186 -10.66 -6.90 1.94
CA LEU A 186 -11.79 -7.12 1.01
C LEU A 186 -12.76 -8.17 1.56
N SER A 187 -13.22 -7.95 2.80
CA SER A 187 -14.25 -8.69 3.50
C SER A 187 -15.30 -7.71 4.03
N ASP A 188 -16.54 -7.77 3.52
CA ASP A 188 -17.58 -6.81 3.91
C ASP A 188 -17.95 -6.97 5.39
N ARG A 189 -17.87 -8.19 5.97
CA ARG A 189 -18.02 -8.41 7.41
C ARG A 189 -17.05 -7.54 8.21
N VAL A 190 -15.79 -7.58 7.85
CA VAL A 190 -14.73 -6.83 8.54
C VAL A 190 -14.88 -5.33 8.28
N ARG A 191 -15.14 -4.93 7.04
CA ARG A 191 -15.31 -3.51 6.65
C ARG A 191 -16.43 -2.83 7.40
N GLN A 192 -17.55 -3.54 7.70
CA GLN A 192 -18.64 -3.01 8.52
C GLN A 192 -18.20 -2.67 9.95
N ILE A 193 -17.17 -3.34 10.46
CA ILE A 193 -16.61 -3.07 11.80
C ILE A 193 -15.59 -1.92 11.73
N ILE A 194 -14.62 -2.02 10.81
CA ILE A 194 -13.43 -1.15 10.83
C ILE A 194 -13.60 0.17 10.06
N CYS A 195 -14.47 0.20 9.03
CA CYS A 195 -14.63 1.36 8.14
C CYS A 195 -16.01 1.39 7.44
N PRO A 196 -17.14 1.40 8.20
CA PRO A 196 -18.49 1.17 7.67
C PRO A 196 -18.96 2.21 6.65
N LYS A 197 -18.39 3.41 6.66
CA LYS A 197 -18.76 4.50 5.74
C LYS A 197 -17.80 4.65 4.55
N LYS A 198 -16.75 3.82 4.46
CA LYS A 198 -15.87 3.79 3.29
C LYS A 198 -16.51 3.05 2.12
N ALA A 199 -15.88 3.13 0.96
CA ALA A 199 -16.23 2.32 -0.20
C ALA A 199 -16.37 0.84 0.18
N THR A 200 -17.39 0.17 -0.34
CA THR A 200 -17.58 -1.28 -0.20
C THR A 200 -16.49 -2.05 -0.94
N THR A 201 -16.38 -3.36 -0.68
CA THR A 201 -15.48 -4.23 -1.45
C THR A 201 -15.76 -4.12 -2.96
N ALA A 202 -17.03 -4.13 -3.36
CA ALA A 202 -17.42 -4.03 -4.77
C ALA A 202 -17.02 -2.68 -5.39
N GLU A 203 -17.27 -1.56 -4.72
CA GLU A 203 -16.90 -0.23 -5.19
C GLU A 203 -15.37 -0.06 -5.30
N TRP A 204 -14.61 -0.64 -4.37
CA TRP A 204 -13.13 -0.63 -4.43
C TRP A 204 -12.63 -1.40 -5.65
N ILE A 205 -13.15 -2.62 -5.86
CA ILE A 205 -12.78 -3.48 -7.01
C ILE A 205 -13.16 -2.80 -8.33
N GLU A 206 -14.37 -2.23 -8.45
CA GLU A 206 -14.83 -1.49 -9.62
C GLU A 206 -13.90 -0.33 -9.94
N THR A 207 -13.48 0.43 -8.91
CA THR A 207 -12.56 1.56 -9.08
C THR A 207 -11.22 1.10 -9.65
N MET A 208 -10.63 0.02 -9.11
CA MET A 208 -9.36 -0.49 -9.60
C MET A 208 -9.46 -1.03 -11.03
N LYS A 209 -10.47 -1.85 -11.33
CA LYS A 209 -10.68 -2.36 -12.69
C LYS A 209 -10.93 -1.22 -13.70
N THR A 210 -11.66 -0.20 -13.29
CA THR A 210 -11.90 0.98 -14.14
C THR A 210 -10.60 1.75 -14.39
N ALA A 211 -9.79 1.97 -13.36
CA ALA A 211 -8.47 2.61 -13.49
C ALA A 211 -7.58 1.83 -14.47
N HIS A 212 -7.49 0.51 -14.31
CA HIS A 212 -6.71 -0.36 -15.20
C HIS A 212 -7.21 -0.29 -16.65
N SER A 213 -8.53 -0.27 -16.88
CA SER A 213 -9.10 -0.14 -18.22
C SER A 213 -8.81 1.20 -18.90
N LEU A 214 -8.50 2.24 -18.11
CA LEU A 214 -8.07 3.55 -18.59
C LEU A 214 -6.53 3.66 -18.73
N GLY A 215 -5.80 2.54 -18.50
CA GLY A 215 -4.33 2.51 -18.54
C GLY A 215 -3.68 3.19 -17.33
N ILE A 216 -4.42 3.41 -16.24
CA ILE A 216 -3.88 3.93 -14.99
C ILE A 216 -3.39 2.73 -14.17
N ARG A 217 -2.08 2.60 -14.00
CA ARG A 217 -1.47 1.56 -13.16
C ARG A 217 -1.69 1.90 -11.68
N THR A 218 -1.82 0.87 -10.85
CA THR A 218 -2.12 1.06 -9.42
C THR A 218 -1.30 0.13 -8.54
N ASN A 219 -1.34 0.38 -7.23
CA ASN A 219 -0.90 -0.60 -6.23
C ASN A 219 -2.12 -1.28 -5.60
N ALA A 220 -1.88 -2.37 -4.87
CA ALA A 220 -2.84 -2.97 -3.96
C ALA A 220 -2.24 -3.06 -2.55
N SER A 221 -3.07 -3.20 -1.53
CA SER A 221 -2.61 -3.32 -0.14
C SER A 221 -3.56 -4.15 0.71
N ILE A 222 -3.05 -4.67 1.82
CA ILE A 222 -3.83 -5.26 2.91
C ILE A 222 -3.47 -4.56 4.22
N MET A 223 -4.48 -4.31 5.08
CA MET A 223 -4.26 -4.04 6.49
C MET A 223 -4.62 -5.31 7.28
N TYR A 224 -3.77 -5.72 8.20
CA TYR A 224 -3.93 -6.96 8.96
C TYR A 224 -3.54 -6.77 10.43
N GLY A 225 -3.99 -7.70 11.28
CA GLY A 225 -3.74 -7.67 12.72
C GLY A 225 -4.78 -6.88 13.50
N HIS A 226 -6.03 -6.86 13.02
CA HIS A 226 -7.16 -6.24 13.72
C HIS A 226 -8.26 -7.29 14.06
N VAL A 227 -9.43 -7.25 13.42
CA VAL A 227 -10.59 -8.11 13.74
C VAL A 227 -10.90 -9.16 12.67
N GLU A 228 -10.05 -9.25 11.67
CA GLU A 228 -10.13 -10.22 10.59
C GLU A 228 -9.68 -11.62 11.04
N THR A 229 -10.13 -12.64 10.35
CA THR A 229 -9.62 -14.00 10.47
C THR A 229 -8.45 -14.23 9.51
N ILE A 230 -7.66 -15.28 9.76
CA ILE A 230 -6.59 -15.67 8.84
C ILE A 230 -7.14 -16.04 7.47
N GLU A 231 -8.27 -16.74 7.43
CA GLU A 231 -8.94 -17.08 6.18
C GLU A 231 -9.31 -15.82 5.38
N GLU A 232 -9.82 -14.78 6.03
CA GLU A 232 -10.14 -13.50 5.36
C GLU A 232 -8.89 -12.79 4.83
N ARG A 233 -7.73 -12.88 5.53
CA ARG A 233 -6.45 -12.36 4.99
C ARG A 233 -6.06 -13.08 3.72
N ILE A 234 -6.09 -14.40 3.72
CA ILE A 234 -5.70 -15.21 2.55
C ILE A 234 -6.70 -15.00 1.41
N GLN A 235 -7.99 -14.97 1.69
CA GLN A 235 -9.03 -14.66 0.68
C GLN A 235 -8.83 -13.26 0.07
N HIS A 236 -8.39 -12.27 0.85
CA HIS A 236 -8.06 -10.95 0.32
C HIS A 236 -6.92 -11.03 -0.71
N LEU A 237 -5.82 -11.73 -0.40
CA LEU A 237 -4.71 -11.92 -1.33
C LEU A 237 -5.15 -12.62 -2.60
N ILE A 238 -5.98 -13.65 -2.49
CA ILE A 238 -6.53 -14.37 -3.65
C ILE A 238 -7.40 -13.46 -4.52
N LYS A 239 -8.27 -12.64 -3.92
CA LYS A 239 -9.09 -11.65 -4.66
C LYS A 239 -8.21 -10.64 -5.41
N ILE A 240 -7.14 -10.14 -4.80
CA ILE A 240 -6.18 -9.24 -5.47
C ILE A 240 -5.52 -9.95 -6.65
N ARG A 241 -5.10 -11.22 -6.48
CA ARG A 241 -4.52 -12.03 -7.55
C ARG A 241 -5.50 -12.24 -8.72
N GLU A 242 -6.77 -12.54 -8.42
CA GLU A 242 -7.82 -12.71 -9.44
C GLU A 242 -8.07 -11.42 -10.23
N ILE A 243 -8.10 -10.26 -9.56
CA ILE A 243 -8.19 -8.96 -10.24
C ILE A 243 -6.98 -8.75 -11.14
N GLN A 244 -5.78 -9.11 -10.68
CA GLN A 244 -4.56 -9.01 -11.48
C GLN A 244 -4.57 -9.95 -12.69
N ASP A 245 -5.08 -11.18 -12.54
CA ASP A 245 -5.26 -12.12 -13.66
C ASP A 245 -6.18 -11.52 -14.75
N GLU A 246 -7.21 -10.78 -14.32
CA GLU A 246 -8.18 -10.17 -15.24
C GLU A 246 -7.63 -8.89 -15.91
N THR A 247 -6.87 -8.08 -15.18
CA THR A 247 -6.57 -6.70 -15.60
C THR A 247 -5.10 -6.40 -15.84
N GLY A 248 -4.19 -7.11 -15.18
CA GLY A 248 -2.75 -6.85 -15.24
C GLY A 248 -2.31 -5.46 -14.74
N GLY A 249 -3.17 -4.71 -14.03
CA GLY A 249 -2.96 -3.31 -13.73
C GLY A 249 -2.24 -3.00 -12.41
N PHE A 250 -2.15 -3.97 -11.48
CA PHE A 250 -1.38 -3.78 -10.26
C PHE A 250 0.13 -3.88 -10.51
N GLN A 251 0.88 -2.89 -10.04
CA GLN A 251 2.34 -2.86 -10.12
C GLN A 251 2.98 -3.46 -8.88
N ALA A 252 2.41 -3.17 -7.72
CA ALA A 252 2.97 -3.56 -6.44
C ALA A 252 1.88 -3.86 -5.41
N PHE A 253 2.25 -4.71 -4.45
CA PHE A 253 1.44 -5.00 -3.28
C PHE A 253 2.14 -4.51 -2.01
N MET A 254 1.36 -3.97 -1.04
CA MET A 254 1.86 -3.42 0.21
C MET A 254 1.16 -4.06 1.41
N LEU A 255 1.94 -4.34 2.45
CA LEU A 255 1.43 -4.89 3.70
C LEU A 255 1.43 -3.81 4.80
N PHE A 256 0.28 -3.62 5.43
CA PHE A 256 0.08 -2.66 6.49
C PHE A 256 -0.33 -3.37 7.79
N PRO A 257 0.60 -3.67 8.69
CA PRO A 257 0.23 -4.13 10.03
C PRO A 257 -0.55 -3.03 10.75
N PHE A 258 -1.66 -3.40 11.37
CA PHE A 258 -2.50 -2.44 12.08
C PHE A 258 -1.77 -1.87 13.31
N HIS A 259 -1.80 -0.54 13.44
CA HIS A 259 -1.31 0.19 14.61
C HIS A 259 -2.51 0.62 15.46
N PRO A 260 -2.80 -0.06 16.59
CA PRO A 260 -4.02 0.16 17.36
C PRO A 260 -3.99 1.39 18.26
N ALA A 261 -2.81 1.95 18.53
CA ALA A 261 -2.69 3.09 19.44
C ALA A 261 -3.50 4.30 18.94
N HIS A 262 -4.22 4.96 19.85
CA HIS A 262 -5.05 6.12 19.57
C HIS A 262 -6.21 5.86 18.55
N THR A 263 -6.65 4.60 18.42
CA THR A 263 -7.80 4.24 17.58
C THR A 263 -8.94 3.68 18.42
N GLU A 264 -10.19 4.03 18.09
CA GLU A 264 -11.37 3.46 18.74
C GLU A 264 -11.40 1.94 18.65
N LEU A 265 -11.06 1.39 17.48
CA LEU A 265 -10.99 -0.05 17.26
C LEU A 265 -9.98 -0.73 18.18
N GLY A 266 -8.81 -0.13 18.37
CA GLY A 266 -7.77 -0.64 19.25
C GLY A 266 -8.21 -0.70 20.71
N GLU A 267 -8.92 0.31 21.18
CA GLU A 267 -9.46 0.40 22.53
C GLU A 267 -10.63 -0.58 22.73
N GLU A 268 -11.61 -0.59 21.83
CA GLU A 268 -12.80 -1.44 21.92
C GLU A 268 -12.48 -2.94 21.93
N TYR A 269 -11.55 -3.38 21.06
CA TYR A 269 -11.20 -4.79 20.92
C TYR A 269 -9.90 -5.16 21.66
N HIS A 270 -9.33 -4.25 22.45
CA HIS A 270 -8.06 -4.45 23.19
C HIS A 270 -6.93 -4.98 22.32
N LEU A 271 -6.83 -4.42 21.10
CA LEU A 271 -5.88 -4.89 20.10
C LEU A 271 -4.44 -4.48 20.44
N GLN A 272 -3.51 -5.33 20.05
CA GLN A 272 -2.08 -5.04 20.06
C GLN A 272 -1.54 -5.20 18.65
N ARG A 273 -0.50 -4.44 18.34
CA ARG A 273 0.21 -4.64 17.08
C ARG A 273 0.79 -6.05 17.03
N VAL A 274 0.63 -6.71 15.91
CA VAL A 274 1.24 -8.02 15.66
C VAL A 274 2.78 -7.95 15.73
N GLY A 275 3.41 -9.06 16.06
CA GLY A 275 4.88 -9.14 16.16
C GLY A 275 5.56 -9.29 14.79
N ALA A 276 6.87 -9.08 14.76
CA ALA A 276 7.68 -9.24 13.54
C ALA A 276 7.61 -10.65 12.93
N TRP A 277 7.36 -11.68 13.72
CA TRP A 277 7.13 -13.04 13.23
C TRP A 277 5.93 -13.12 12.27
N GLU A 278 4.83 -12.49 12.67
CA GLU A 278 3.61 -12.41 11.85
C GLU A 278 3.83 -11.54 10.61
N ASP A 279 4.56 -10.43 10.74
CA ASP A 279 4.91 -9.58 9.61
C ASP A 279 5.71 -10.36 8.56
N MET A 280 6.68 -11.15 8.98
CA MET A 280 7.52 -11.97 8.08
C MET A 280 6.72 -13.10 7.44
N LYS A 281 5.84 -13.76 8.20
CA LYS A 281 4.94 -14.79 7.67
C LYS A 281 4.01 -14.21 6.60
N MET A 282 3.36 -13.09 6.88
CA MET A 282 2.49 -12.40 5.91
C MET A 282 3.25 -11.90 4.69
N MET A 283 4.48 -11.42 4.86
CA MET A 283 5.33 -10.98 3.74
C MET A 283 5.63 -12.17 2.80
N ALA A 284 6.11 -13.29 3.35
CA ALA A 284 6.43 -14.47 2.56
C ALA A 284 5.19 -15.03 1.85
N LEU A 285 4.06 -15.16 2.56
CA LEU A 285 2.82 -15.65 1.97
C LEU A 285 2.29 -14.71 0.89
N SER A 286 2.36 -13.40 1.08
CA SER A 286 1.94 -12.44 0.05
C SER A 286 2.76 -12.61 -1.23
N ARG A 287 4.08 -12.76 -1.13
CA ARG A 287 4.94 -13.02 -2.30
C ARG A 287 4.60 -14.33 -3.01
N LEU A 288 4.28 -15.39 -2.25
CA LEU A 288 3.98 -16.72 -2.80
C LEU A 288 2.57 -16.78 -3.42
N ILE A 289 1.59 -16.12 -2.82
CA ILE A 289 0.20 -16.13 -3.29
C ILE A 289 0.01 -15.20 -4.49
N LEU A 290 0.65 -14.03 -4.47
CA LEU A 290 0.55 -13.01 -5.52
C LEU A 290 1.59 -13.27 -6.62
N ASP A 291 1.54 -14.46 -7.23
CA ASP A 291 2.48 -14.93 -8.25
C ASP A 291 2.50 -14.07 -9.53
N ASN A 292 1.43 -13.32 -9.79
CA ASN A 292 1.22 -12.46 -10.94
C ASN A 292 1.45 -10.95 -10.65
N ILE A 293 1.84 -10.57 -9.43
CA ILE A 293 2.25 -9.19 -9.10
C ILE A 293 3.78 -9.15 -8.99
N ASP A 294 4.39 -8.18 -9.67
CA ASP A 294 5.85 -8.15 -9.80
C ASP A 294 6.53 -7.72 -8.51
N HIS A 295 5.99 -6.73 -7.82
CA HIS A 295 6.65 -6.13 -6.66
C HIS A 295 5.84 -6.27 -5.38
N VAL A 296 6.54 -6.59 -4.26
CA VAL A 296 5.98 -6.58 -2.90
C VAL A 296 6.81 -5.63 -2.05
N LYS A 297 6.13 -4.63 -1.49
CA LYS A 297 6.77 -3.56 -0.74
C LYS A 297 6.82 -3.86 0.76
N ALA A 298 7.96 -3.65 1.36
CA ALA A 298 8.14 -3.54 2.80
C ALA A 298 8.10 -2.07 3.20
N PHE A 299 6.90 -1.56 3.51
CA PHE A 299 6.70 -0.15 3.88
C PHE A 299 7.29 0.14 5.26
N TRP A 300 8.52 0.65 5.27
CA TRP A 300 9.35 0.78 6.47
C TRP A 300 8.73 1.66 7.57
N ILE A 301 7.86 2.60 7.23
CA ILE A 301 7.19 3.44 8.25
C ILE A 301 6.29 2.60 9.16
N MET A 302 5.55 1.66 8.61
CA MET A 302 4.64 0.79 9.38
C MET A 302 5.34 -0.42 9.99
N LEU A 303 6.35 -0.97 9.30
CA LEU A 303 7.09 -2.14 9.75
C LEU A 303 8.22 -1.81 10.75
N THR A 304 8.74 -0.62 10.75
CA THR A 304 10.05 -0.16 11.23
C THR A 304 11.19 -0.54 10.27
N MET A 305 12.28 0.23 10.27
CA MET A 305 13.37 0.00 9.34
C MET A 305 14.06 -1.36 9.52
N PRO A 306 14.37 -1.84 10.75
CA PRO A 306 14.96 -3.17 10.91
C PRO A 306 14.06 -4.30 10.41
N VAL A 307 12.74 -4.21 10.62
CA VAL A 307 11.77 -5.21 10.15
C VAL A 307 11.61 -5.15 8.64
N ALA A 308 11.58 -3.95 8.05
CA ALA A 308 11.53 -3.78 6.59
C ALA A 308 12.81 -4.31 5.91
N GLN A 309 14.00 -4.08 6.48
CA GLN A 309 15.25 -4.67 6.01
C GLN A 309 15.21 -6.21 6.06
N LEU A 310 14.74 -6.78 7.16
CA LEU A 310 14.58 -8.23 7.30
C LEU A 310 13.60 -8.80 6.26
N ALA A 311 12.52 -8.08 5.95
CA ALA A 311 11.50 -8.47 4.97
C ALA A 311 12.05 -8.68 3.56
N LEU A 312 13.20 -8.09 3.21
CA LEU A 312 13.89 -8.33 1.93
C LEU A 312 14.29 -9.80 1.78
N GLY A 313 14.64 -10.47 2.87
CA GLY A 313 14.88 -11.92 2.90
C GLY A 313 13.60 -12.76 2.87
N PHE A 314 12.43 -12.15 3.01
CA PHE A 314 11.11 -12.78 3.01
C PHE A 314 10.26 -12.45 1.77
N GLY A 315 10.91 -12.05 0.68
CA GLY A 315 10.26 -11.86 -0.61
C GLY A 315 9.87 -10.43 -0.95
N ALA A 316 10.11 -9.44 -0.07
CA ALA A 316 10.00 -8.04 -0.45
C ALA A 316 11.15 -7.65 -1.41
N ASP A 317 10.84 -6.80 -2.38
CA ASP A 317 11.81 -6.26 -3.33
C ASP A 317 11.73 -4.74 -3.49
N ASP A 318 11.00 -4.06 -2.58
CA ASP A 318 10.85 -2.61 -2.60
C ASP A 318 10.69 -2.07 -1.18
N LEU A 319 11.46 -1.04 -0.82
CA LEU A 319 11.38 -0.36 0.49
C LEU A 319 10.49 0.89 0.46
N ASP A 320 9.71 1.08 -0.61
CA ASP A 320 8.94 2.28 -0.90
C ASP A 320 9.86 3.47 -1.21
N GLY A 321 9.92 4.48 -0.36
CA GLY A 321 10.72 5.65 -0.72
C GLY A 321 11.17 6.50 0.46
N THR A 322 11.66 7.70 0.10
CA THR A 322 12.15 8.70 1.05
C THR A 322 11.05 9.32 1.89
N ILE A 323 9.83 9.39 1.35
CA ILE A 323 8.55 9.80 1.98
C ILE A 323 8.48 11.28 2.37
N GLY A 324 9.47 11.80 3.06
CA GLY A 324 9.58 13.21 3.43
C GLY A 324 8.72 13.63 4.63
N GLU A 325 7.40 13.49 4.59
CA GLU A 325 6.49 13.90 5.68
C GLU A 325 5.28 12.96 5.74
N GLU A 326 5.38 11.85 6.47
CA GLU A 326 4.25 10.96 6.71
C GLU A 326 3.54 11.35 8.02
N LYS A 327 2.21 11.52 7.99
CA LYS A 327 1.41 11.96 9.14
C LYS A 327 0.39 10.92 9.61
N ILE A 328 -0.08 10.06 8.72
CA ILE A 328 -1.24 9.17 8.98
C ILE A 328 -0.89 8.12 10.03
N ILE A 329 0.20 7.40 9.83
CA ILE A 329 0.62 6.32 10.73
C ILE A 329 1.26 6.87 12.01
N HIS A 330 1.90 8.03 11.94
CA HIS A 330 2.41 8.69 13.13
C HIS A 330 1.27 9.13 14.07
N ALA A 331 0.10 9.50 13.56
CA ALA A 331 -1.09 9.73 14.36
C ALA A 331 -1.53 8.46 15.12
N ALA A 332 -1.34 7.27 14.54
CA ALA A 332 -1.59 5.97 15.17
C ALA A 332 -0.44 5.48 16.07
N GLY A 333 0.50 6.35 16.42
CA GLY A 333 1.56 6.06 17.38
C GLY A 333 2.81 5.38 16.81
N ALA A 334 3.02 5.36 15.49
CA ALA A 334 4.28 4.90 14.91
C ALA A 334 5.45 5.78 15.38
N ARG A 335 6.57 5.13 15.73
CA ARG A 335 7.77 5.79 16.29
C ARG A 335 8.92 5.89 15.30
N THR A 336 8.66 5.61 14.03
CA THR A 336 9.63 5.73 12.95
C THR A 336 9.89 7.21 12.63
N LYS A 337 10.97 7.50 11.89
CA LYS A 337 11.19 8.85 11.35
C LYS A 337 10.14 9.15 10.28
N THR A 338 9.81 10.42 10.10
CA THR A 338 8.86 10.88 9.07
C THR A 338 9.43 10.85 7.66
N GLY A 339 10.72 10.61 7.51
CA GLY A 339 11.42 10.50 6.24
C GLY A 339 12.83 9.94 6.40
N ILE A 340 13.40 9.47 5.29
CA ILE A 340 14.75 8.92 5.21
C ILE A 340 15.45 9.45 3.96
N THR A 341 16.78 9.52 3.99
CA THR A 341 17.55 9.94 2.82
C THR A 341 17.78 8.78 1.85
N ARG A 342 17.97 9.10 0.55
CA ARG A 342 18.41 8.16 -0.47
C ARG A 342 19.61 7.33 -0.02
N THR A 343 20.68 7.98 0.45
CA THR A 343 21.90 7.30 0.90
C THR A 343 21.66 6.31 2.04
N GLN A 344 20.71 6.62 2.94
CA GLN A 344 20.35 5.71 4.02
C GLN A 344 19.58 4.48 3.50
N LEU A 345 18.63 4.67 2.55
CA LEU A 345 17.92 3.55 1.91
C LEU A 345 18.90 2.63 1.18
N GLU A 346 19.78 3.19 0.35
CA GLU A 346 20.79 2.43 -0.37
C GLU A 346 21.72 1.63 0.55
N LYS A 347 22.17 2.27 1.65
CA LYS A 347 23.00 1.60 2.66
C LYS A 347 22.27 0.38 3.26
N ILE A 348 21.00 0.54 3.65
CA ILE A 348 20.19 -0.51 4.28
C ILE A 348 20.00 -1.68 3.29
N ILE A 349 19.76 -1.39 2.02
CA ILE A 349 19.61 -2.41 0.97
C ILE A 349 20.92 -3.18 0.77
N ARG A 350 22.08 -2.48 0.68
CA ARG A 350 23.39 -3.12 0.53
C ARG A 350 23.77 -3.96 1.75
N GLU A 351 23.48 -3.48 2.96
CA GLU A 351 23.71 -4.24 4.20
C GLU A 351 22.89 -5.53 4.25
N ALA A 352 21.73 -5.58 3.59
CA ALA A 352 20.93 -6.79 3.43
C ALA A 352 21.43 -7.72 2.31
N GLY A 353 22.50 -7.36 1.59
CA GLY A 353 23.10 -8.16 0.52
C GLY A 353 22.45 -7.95 -0.87
N TYR A 354 21.69 -6.88 -1.06
CA TYR A 354 21.00 -6.59 -2.32
C TYR A 354 21.54 -5.34 -3.01
N GLU A 355 21.22 -5.18 -4.29
CA GLU A 355 21.55 -4.02 -5.11
C GLU A 355 20.40 -3.00 -5.07
N PRO A 356 20.65 -1.76 -4.61
CA PRO A 356 19.64 -0.71 -4.60
C PRO A 356 19.41 -0.16 -6.01
N VAL A 357 18.16 -0.08 -6.44
CA VAL A 357 17.74 0.49 -7.71
C VAL A 357 16.73 1.62 -7.45
N GLU A 358 17.11 2.84 -7.78
CA GLU A 358 16.19 3.97 -7.79
C GLU A 358 15.23 3.84 -8.96
N ARG A 359 13.93 4.03 -8.72
CA ARG A 359 12.87 3.88 -9.72
C ARG A 359 11.87 5.03 -9.70
N ASP A 360 11.18 5.21 -10.81
CA ASP A 360 9.97 6.04 -10.88
C ASP A 360 8.72 5.28 -10.35
N THR A 361 7.55 5.91 -10.47
CA THR A 361 6.26 5.31 -10.09
C THR A 361 5.95 4.02 -10.85
N PHE A 362 6.47 3.84 -12.07
CA PHE A 362 6.20 2.71 -12.97
C PHE A 362 7.28 1.64 -12.95
N TYR A 363 8.17 1.67 -11.97
CA TYR A 363 9.31 0.75 -11.82
C TYR A 363 10.36 0.85 -12.93
N ARG A 364 10.43 1.97 -13.65
CA ARG A 364 11.53 2.25 -14.58
C ARG A 364 12.74 2.75 -13.78
N PRO A 365 13.93 2.15 -13.94
CA PRO A 365 15.14 2.60 -13.25
C PRO A 365 15.49 4.05 -13.60
N ILE A 366 15.90 4.84 -12.61
CA ILE A 366 16.35 6.21 -12.77
C ILE A 366 17.89 6.24 -12.72
N GLY A 367 18.53 6.75 -13.75
CA GLY A 367 19.99 6.97 -13.81
C GLY A 367 20.81 5.71 -14.11
N GLY A 368 20.19 4.59 -14.47
CA GLY A 368 20.87 3.42 -15.03
C GLY A 368 21.00 3.56 -16.55
N SER A 369 22.18 3.25 -17.11
CA SER A 369 22.32 2.98 -18.54
C SER A 369 21.40 1.81 -18.91
N GLU A 370 20.75 1.86 -20.07
CA GLU A 370 19.85 0.80 -20.61
C GLU A 370 20.56 -0.54 -20.93
N GLU A 371 21.67 -0.84 -20.29
CA GLU A 371 22.40 -2.08 -20.48
C GLU A 371 22.13 -3.05 -19.32
N GLY A 372 21.20 -3.96 -19.52
CA GLY A 372 21.09 -5.22 -18.80
C GLY A 372 19.87 -5.41 -17.87
N VAL A 373 18.69 -5.63 -18.44
CA VAL A 373 17.65 -6.45 -17.80
C VAL A 373 17.38 -7.65 -18.73
#